data_52310e7b0a79fc07b078ec57dff90d35
#
_entry.id   52310e7b0a79fc07b078ec57dff90d35
#
_cell.length_a   1.000
_cell.length_b   1.000
_cell.length_c   1.000
_cell.angle_alpha   90.00
_cell.angle_beta   90.00
_cell.angle_gamma   90.00
#
_symmetry.space_group_name_H-M   'P 1'
#
loop_
_entity.id
_entity.type
_entity.pdbx_description
1 polymer ?
#
loop_
_entity_poly.entity_id
_entity_poly.type
_entity_poly.pdbx_seq_one_letter_code
_entity_poly.pdbx_strand_id
1 'polypeptide(L)'
;MEPSPSDGAASLADCTGTSENRDFFAGVASAADWPVYCPVLSGGWFVDTGHFSLARGGRMEISYKGPSGARLELHEGSFCQDPGGCVPSGTDSGTTAFGDRHGTQVLADDGRFAVVVDRGSSPSWLAIGSGLDRDAFVRFIARLVRLD
;
A
#
# COMPACT_ATOMS: atom_id res chain seq x y z
N MET A 1 1.13 31.56 9.59
CA MET A 1 0.76 30.86 9.54
C MET A 1 0.78 29.93 9.00
N GLU A 2 0.91 29.31 8.99
CA GLU A 2 0.84 28.49 8.51
C GLU A 2 0.16 27.77 8.24
N PRO A 3 -0.12 27.77 7.98
CA PRO A 3 -0.85 26.98 7.72
C PRO A 3 -0.87 25.97 7.64
N SER A 4 -1.28 26.04 8.09
CA SER A 4 -1.04 24.93 7.91
C SER A 4 -1.46 24.18 6.82
N PRO A 5 -0.86 24.09 5.94
CA PRO A 5 -1.16 23.33 4.84
C PRO A 5 -1.32 21.93 5.11
N SER A 6 -0.76 21.58 6.12
CA SER A 6 -0.97 20.25 6.50
C SER A 6 -2.33 20.06 7.09
N ASP A 7 -3.18 21.06 7.05
CA ASP A 7 -4.53 20.90 7.50
C ASP A 7 -5.19 19.81 6.72
N GLY A 8 -5.53 18.73 7.36
CA GLY A 8 -6.12 17.60 6.73
C GLY A 8 -5.17 16.73 5.94
N ALA A 9 -3.95 17.16 5.75
CA ALA A 9 -2.96 16.36 5.05
C ALA A 9 -2.34 15.35 6.01
N ALA A 10 -2.38 14.09 5.67
CA ALA A 10 -1.73 13.05 6.44
C ALA A 10 -0.23 13.02 6.12
N SER A 11 0.55 12.56 7.04
CA SER A 11 2.00 12.51 6.93
C SER A 11 2.56 11.21 7.50
N LEU A 12 3.87 11.07 7.51
CA LEU A 12 4.55 9.91 8.11
C LEU A 12 4.05 9.60 9.52
N ALA A 13 3.75 10.64 10.32
CA ALA A 13 3.26 10.46 11.68
C ALA A 13 1.90 9.74 11.73
N ASP A 14 1.14 9.76 10.65
CA ASP A 14 -0.17 9.12 10.57
C ASP A 14 -0.11 7.67 10.10
N CYS A 15 1.05 7.22 9.61
CA CYS A 15 1.21 5.83 9.18
C CYS A 15 0.88 4.87 10.32
N THR A 16 0.07 3.87 10.03
CA THR A 16 -0.29 2.85 11.01
C THR A 16 0.94 2.10 11.49
N GLY A 17 1.04 1.92 12.80
CA GLY A 17 2.11 1.15 13.42
C GLY A 17 2.77 1.90 14.56
N THR A 18 3.83 1.32 15.07
CA THR A 18 4.65 1.87 16.15
C THR A 18 5.60 2.92 15.62
N SER A 19 6.32 3.60 16.50
CA SER A 19 7.39 4.52 16.07
C SER A 19 8.46 3.80 15.27
N GLU A 20 8.75 2.55 15.57
CA GLU A 20 9.71 1.74 14.82
C GLU A 20 9.21 1.45 13.40
N ASN A 21 7.92 1.21 13.24
CA ASN A 21 7.34 1.03 11.91
C ASN A 21 7.40 2.32 11.11
N ARG A 22 7.19 3.46 11.74
CA ARG A 22 7.33 4.76 11.09
C ARG A 22 8.77 5.03 10.68
N ASP A 23 9.74 4.64 11.52
CA ASP A 23 11.16 4.73 11.19
C ASP A 23 11.50 3.87 9.98
N PHE A 24 10.89 2.68 9.89
CA PHE A 24 11.04 1.82 8.72
C PHE A 24 10.57 2.56 7.45
N PHE A 25 9.38 3.14 7.49
CA PHE A 25 8.86 3.89 6.34
C PHE A 25 9.74 5.10 5.99
N ALA A 26 10.23 5.82 6.99
CA ALA A 26 11.12 6.96 6.77
C ALA A 26 12.41 6.51 6.07
N GLY A 27 12.96 5.38 6.48
CA GLY A 27 14.15 4.80 5.86
C GLY A 27 13.90 4.40 4.41
N VAL A 28 12.78 3.74 4.14
CA VAL A 28 12.39 3.36 2.79
C VAL A 28 12.20 4.60 1.92
N ALA A 29 11.46 5.60 2.40
CA ALA A 29 11.20 6.82 1.65
C ALA A 29 12.48 7.58 1.33
N SER A 30 13.46 7.55 2.23
CA SER A 30 14.75 8.20 2.03
C SER A 30 15.62 7.48 0.99
N ALA A 31 15.51 6.17 0.87
CA ALA A 31 16.38 5.35 0.03
C ALA A 31 15.76 4.96 -1.31
N ALA A 32 14.43 4.94 -1.40
CA ALA A 32 13.73 4.47 -2.60
C ALA A 32 13.75 5.50 -3.72
N ASP A 33 13.74 5.01 -4.97
CA ASP A 33 13.66 5.84 -6.17
C ASP A 33 12.22 6.11 -6.59
N TRP A 34 11.25 5.69 -5.82
CA TRP A 34 9.83 5.86 -6.13
C TRP A 34 9.11 6.52 -4.96
N PRO A 35 7.96 7.15 -5.22
CA PRO A 35 7.13 7.67 -4.13
C PRO A 35 6.59 6.52 -3.28
N VAL A 36 6.91 6.54 -2.00
CA VAL A 36 6.52 5.50 -1.04
C VAL A 36 5.20 5.88 -0.40
N TYR A 37 4.32 4.91 -0.23
CA TYR A 37 3.01 5.10 0.39
C TYR A 37 2.90 4.27 1.65
N CYS A 38 2.22 4.79 2.65
CA CYS A 38 1.87 4.02 3.84
C CYS A 38 0.36 4.10 4.09
N PRO A 39 -0.24 3.09 4.72
CA PRO A 39 -1.65 3.13 5.07
C PRO A 39 -1.88 3.83 6.39
N VAL A 40 -3.05 4.47 6.49
CA VAL A 40 -3.59 5.02 7.74
C VAL A 40 -4.85 4.23 8.04
N LEU A 41 -4.73 3.24 8.89
CA LEU A 41 -5.79 2.28 9.18
C LEU A 41 -6.47 2.62 10.50
N SER A 42 -7.70 2.16 10.66
CA SER A 42 -8.44 2.36 11.91
C SER A 42 -7.85 1.54 13.06
N GLY A 43 -8.32 1.75 14.25
CA GLY A 43 -7.85 1.02 15.43
C GLY A 43 -8.00 -0.49 15.28
N GLY A 44 -7.12 -1.23 15.90
CA GLY A 44 -7.11 -2.69 15.82
C GLY A 44 -6.21 -3.26 14.73
N TRP A 45 -5.64 -2.41 13.88
CA TRP A 45 -4.66 -2.83 12.88
C TRP A 45 -3.24 -2.65 13.40
N PHE A 46 -2.35 -3.56 13.03
CA PHE A 46 -0.93 -3.49 13.40
C PHE A 46 -0.06 -4.11 12.31
N VAL A 47 1.19 -3.71 12.27
CA VAL A 47 2.17 -4.24 11.31
C VAL A 47 2.54 -5.66 11.72
N ASP A 48 2.47 -6.57 10.78
CA ASP A 48 2.88 -7.98 10.97
C ASP A 48 4.33 -8.18 10.50
N THR A 49 4.62 -7.85 9.25
CA THR A 49 5.97 -7.98 8.70
C THR A 49 6.31 -6.79 7.82
N GLY A 50 7.58 -6.51 7.65
CA GLY A 50 8.08 -5.48 6.74
C GLY A 50 9.44 -5.86 6.19
N HIS A 51 9.64 -5.60 4.91
CA HIS A 51 10.87 -5.90 4.18
C HIS A 51 11.18 -4.80 3.20
N PHE A 52 12.44 -4.41 3.13
CA PHE A 52 12.93 -3.47 2.13
C PHE A 52 14.28 -3.94 1.60
N SER A 53 14.46 -3.89 0.29
CA SER A 53 15.71 -4.26 -0.36
C SER A 53 15.97 -3.31 -1.52
N LEU A 54 17.22 -2.90 -1.72
CA LEU A 54 17.63 -2.11 -2.88
C LEU A 54 18.07 -2.98 -4.06
N ALA A 55 18.14 -4.29 -3.87
CA ALA A 55 18.53 -5.20 -4.93
C ALA A 55 17.52 -5.18 -6.09
N ARG A 56 18.00 -5.34 -7.30
CA ARG A 56 17.18 -5.47 -8.52
C ARG A 56 16.20 -4.32 -8.72
N GLY A 57 16.65 -3.10 -8.45
CA GLY A 57 15.82 -1.90 -8.61
C GLY A 57 15.08 -1.49 -7.37
N GLY A 58 15.11 -2.31 -6.34
CA GLY A 58 14.50 -1.98 -5.06
C GLY A 58 13.04 -2.38 -4.94
N ARG A 59 12.67 -2.89 -3.77
CA ARG A 59 11.26 -3.21 -3.46
C ARG A 59 10.99 -3.13 -1.98
N MET A 60 9.78 -2.78 -1.63
CA MET A 60 9.29 -2.76 -0.27
C MET A 60 8.03 -3.63 -0.18
N GLU A 61 7.94 -4.43 0.87
CA GLU A 61 6.74 -5.20 1.19
C GLU A 61 6.43 -4.98 2.65
N ILE A 62 5.17 -4.74 2.97
CA ILE A 62 4.74 -4.64 4.34
C ILE A 62 3.36 -5.26 4.47
N SER A 63 3.12 -6.01 5.55
CA SER A 63 1.84 -6.63 5.81
C SER A 63 1.28 -6.20 7.15
N TYR A 64 -0.03 -6.15 7.24
CA TYR A 64 -0.78 -5.73 8.41
C TYR A 64 -1.82 -6.77 8.77
N LYS A 65 -2.07 -6.92 10.05
CA LYS A 65 -3.19 -7.71 10.57
C LYS A 65 -4.19 -6.77 11.22
N GLY A 66 -5.43 -7.03 10.96
CA GLY A 66 -6.54 -6.26 11.52
C GLY A 66 -7.48 -7.11 12.34
N PRO A 67 -8.58 -6.52 12.81
CA PRO A 67 -9.57 -7.24 13.60
C PRO A 67 -10.25 -8.34 12.78
N SER A 68 -10.67 -9.40 13.46
CA SER A 68 -11.46 -10.48 12.87
C SER A 68 -10.79 -11.20 11.70
N GLY A 69 -9.48 -11.30 11.72
CA GLY A 69 -8.74 -11.99 10.67
C GLY A 69 -8.48 -11.18 9.41
N ALA A 70 -8.76 -9.89 9.44
CA ALA A 70 -8.47 -9.00 8.31
C ALA A 70 -6.96 -8.89 8.07
N ARG A 71 -6.57 -8.79 6.82
CA ARG A 71 -5.16 -8.63 6.42
C ARG A 71 -5.06 -7.63 5.29
N LEU A 72 -3.94 -6.93 5.26
CA LEU A 72 -3.61 -6.00 4.20
C LEU A 72 -2.11 -6.13 3.87
N GLU A 73 -1.77 -6.18 2.59
CA GLU A 73 -0.38 -6.20 2.13
C GLU A 73 -0.16 -5.05 1.17
N LEU A 74 1.00 -4.42 1.27
CA LEU A 74 1.45 -3.44 0.30
C LEU A 74 2.78 -3.90 -0.30
N HIS A 75 2.89 -3.78 -1.61
CA HIS A 75 4.12 -4.03 -2.36
C HIS A 75 4.41 -2.80 -3.21
N GLU A 76 5.64 -2.32 -3.16
CA GLU A 76 6.04 -1.11 -3.89
C GLU A 76 7.42 -1.29 -4.49
N GLY A 77 7.65 -0.74 -5.67
CA GLY A 77 8.94 -0.74 -6.32
C GLY A 77 9.03 -1.68 -7.52
N SER A 78 10.15 -2.34 -7.69
CA SER A 78 10.44 -3.18 -8.84
C SER A 78 10.08 -4.65 -8.59
N PHE A 79 8.81 -4.94 -8.47
CA PHE A 79 8.32 -6.31 -8.20
C PHE A 79 7.31 -6.81 -9.24
N CYS A 80 6.85 -5.96 -10.14
CA CYS A 80 5.72 -6.26 -11.03
C CYS A 80 6.07 -6.08 -12.51
N GLN A 81 7.32 -6.28 -12.87
CA GLN A 81 7.76 -6.15 -14.25
C GLN A 81 7.18 -7.25 -15.13
N ASP A 82 6.92 -8.42 -14.53
CA ASP A 82 6.13 -9.46 -15.17
C ASP A 82 4.68 -9.30 -14.74
N PRO A 83 3.81 -8.72 -15.57
CA PRO A 83 2.44 -8.41 -15.15
C PRO A 83 1.60 -9.64 -14.80
N GLY A 84 1.97 -10.81 -15.27
CA GLY A 84 1.26 -12.04 -14.92
C GLY A 84 1.71 -12.63 -13.61
N GLY A 85 2.79 -12.14 -13.02
CA GLY A 85 3.42 -12.74 -11.85
C GLY A 85 3.22 -11.99 -10.54
N CYS A 86 2.71 -10.77 -10.55
CA CYS A 86 2.68 -9.96 -9.31
C CYS A 86 1.28 -9.78 -8.73
N VAL A 87 0.24 -9.85 -9.54
CA VAL A 87 -1.14 -9.62 -9.10
C VAL A 87 -1.85 -10.96 -8.97
N PRO A 88 -2.63 -11.18 -7.91
CA PRO A 88 -3.41 -12.42 -7.81
C PRO A 88 -4.29 -12.62 -9.04
N SER A 89 -4.41 -13.85 -9.50
CA SER A 89 -5.28 -14.19 -10.63
C SER A 89 -6.72 -13.82 -10.31
N GLY A 90 -7.38 -13.16 -11.22
CA GLY A 90 -8.76 -12.73 -11.02
C GLY A 90 -9.26 -11.86 -12.15
N THR A 91 -10.30 -11.11 -11.86
CA THR A 91 -11.00 -10.28 -12.83
C THR A 91 -10.84 -8.81 -12.47
N ASP A 92 -10.49 -8.00 -13.45
CA ASP A 92 -10.46 -6.54 -13.30
C ASP A 92 -11.89 -6.04 -13.06
N SER A 93 -12.08 -5.25 -12.02
CA SER A 93 -13.41 -4.80 -11.60
C SER A 93 -13.57 -3.29 -11.55
N GLY A 94 -12.68 -2.56 -12.17
CA GLY A 94 -12.80 -1.10 -12.30
C GLY A 94 -11.55 -0.37 -11.88
N THR A 95 -11.65 0.95 -11.86
CA THR A 95 -10.57 1.86 -11.49
C THR A 95 -10.89 2.45 -10.11
N THR A 96 -9.86 2.66 -9.30
CA THR A 96 -10.01 3.27 -8.00
C THR A 96 -8.77 4.04 -7.60
N ALA A 97 -8.86 4.81 -6.52
CA ALA A 97 -7.73 5.57 -6.01
C ALA A 97 -6.76 4.67 -5.24
N PHE A 98 -5.48 4.94 -5.40
CA PHE A 98 -4.40 4.39 -4.59
C PHE A 98 -3.65 5.64 -4.09
N GLY A 99 -4.03 6.14 -2.93
CA GLY A 99 -3.57 7.46 -2.50
C GLY A 99 -3.92 8.52 -3.55
N ASP A 100 -2.93 9.21 -4.05
CA ASP A 100 -3.06 10.23 -5.09
C ASP A 100 -2.90 9.65 -6.52
N ARG A 101 -2.88 8.34 -6.67
CA ARG A 101 -2.77 7.65 -7.96
C ARG A 101 -4.06 6.94 -8.30
N HIS A 102 -4.19 6.56 -9.55
CA HIS A 102 -5.29 5.73 -10.01
C HIS A 102 -4.80 4.31 -10.26
N GLY A 103 -5.52 3.34 -9.76
CA GLY A 103 -5.18 1.93 -9.91
C GLY A 103 -6.33 1.12 -10.46
N THR A 104 -6.06 -0.12 -10.81
CA THR A 104 -7.05 -1.08 -11.27
C THR A 104 -7.44 -1.99 -10.11
N GLN A 105 -8.74 -2.11 -9.85
CA GLN A 105 -9.25 -3.07 -8.89
C GLN A 105 -9.26 -4.45 -9.52
N VAL A 106 -8.83 -5.45 -8.77
CA VAL A 106 -8.89 -6.86 -9.16
C VAL A 106 -9.64 -7.62 -8.07
N LEU A 107 -10.64 -8.38 -8.48
CA LEU A 107 -11.27 -9.36 -7.60
C LEU A 107 -10.58 -10.69 -7.88
N ALA A 108 -9.78 -11.14 -6.93
CA ALA A 108 -9.04 -12.38 -7.09
C ALA A 108 -9.96 -13.60 -7.05
N ASP A 109 -9.56 -14.66 -7.74
CA ASP A 109 -10.32 -15.91 -7.81
C ASP A 109 -10.53 -16.53 -6.43
N ASP A 110 -9.62 -16.28 -5.50
CA ASP A 110 -9.71 -16.77 -4.12
C ASP A 110 -10.48 -15.83 -3.18
N GLY A 111 -11.08 -14.78 -3.72
CA GLY A 111 -11.90 -13.83 -2.94
C GLY A 111 -11.15 -12.67 -2.34
N ARG A 112 -9.83 -12.59 -2.49
CA ARG A 112 -9.08 -11.41 -2.05
C ARG A 112 -9.36 -10.23 -2.97
N PHE A 113 -9.12 -9.04 -2.46
CA PHE A 113 -9.22 -7.81 -3.25
C PHE A 113 -7.82 -7.27 -3.51
N ALA A 114 -7.61 -6.66 -4.67
CA ALA A 114 -6.34 -6.03 -4.98
C ALA A 114 -6.56 -4.73 -5.73
N VAL A 115 -5.60 -3.81 -5.58
CA VAL A 115 -5.50 -2.60 -6.41
C VAL A 115 -4.06 -2.53 -6.88
N VAL A 116 -3.87 -2.44 -8.19
CA VAL A 116 -2.54 -2.37 -8.80
C VAL A 116 -2.39 -1.08 -9.57
N VAL A 117 -1.22 -0.45 -9.46
CA VAL A 117 -0.86 0.78 -10.16
C VAL A 117 0.38 0.50 -11.01
N ASP A 118 0.33 0.88 -12.27
CA ASP A 118 1.45 0.73 -13.23
C ASP A 118 1.93 -0.72 -13.37
N ARG A 119 0.97 -1.63 -13.48
CA ARG A 119 1.23 -3.05 -13.65
C ARG A 119 2.13 -3.29 -14.86
N GLY A 120 3.17 -4.09 -14.68
CA GLY A 120 4.13 -4.39 -15.73
C GLY A 120 5.25 -3.37 -15.85
N SER A 121 5.27 -2.36 -15.01
CA SER A 121 6.28 -1.30 -15.02
C SER A 121 7.19 -1.37 -13.79
N SER A 122 8.14 -0.48 -13.72
CA SER A 122 8.99 -0.27 -12.56
C SER A 122 9.16 1.24 -12.38
N PRO A 123 8.70 1.82 -11.26
CA PRO A 123 8.07 1.15 -10.12
C PRO A 123 6.61 0.81 -10.37
N SER A 124 6.09 -0.07 -9.55
CA SER A 124 4.66 -0.39 -9.48
C SER A 124 4.22 -0.38 -8.02
N TRP A 125 2.93 -0.35 -7.79
CA TRP A 125 2.34 -0.40 -6.45
C TRP A 125 1.19 -1.39 -6.45
N LEU A 126 1.08 -2.17 -5.37
CA LEU A 126 0.03 -3.18 -5.25
C LEU A 126 -0.43 -3.26 -3.80
N ALA A 127 -1.74 -3.23 -3.61
CA ALA A 127 -2.34 -3.51 -2.31
C ALA A 127 -3.22 -4.74 -2.43
N ILE A 128 -3.15 -5.64 -1.45
CA ILE A 128 -3.96 -6.85 -1.41
C ILE A 128 -4.64 -6.91 -0.05
N GLY A 129 -5.95 -7.13 -0.04
CA GLY A 129 -6.74 -7.24 1.18
C GLY A 129 -7.54 -8.52 1.24
N SER A 130 -7.71 -9.05 2.45
CA SER A 130 -8.55 -10.21 2.71
C SER A 130 -9.19 -10.10 4.08
N GLY A 131 -10.30 -10.80 4.28
CA GLY A 131 -10.97 -10.82 5.57
C GLY A 131 -11.66 -9.52 5.96
N LEU A 132 -11.89 -8.63 5.00
CA LEU A 132 -12.61 -7.37 5.20
C LEU A 132 -13.50 -7.13 4.00
N ASP A 133 -14.49 -6.20 4.16
CA ASP A 133 -15.35 -5.90 3.05
C ASP A 133 -14.64 -5.08 1.98
N ARG A 134 -15.11 -5.21 0.75
CA ARG A 134 -14.57 -4.49 -0.39
C ARG A 134 -14.57 -2.98 -0.18
N ASP A 135 -15.65 -2.42 0.36
CA ASP A 135 -15.76 -0.98 0.56
C ASP A 135 -14.75 -0.48 1.58
N ALA A 136 -14.51 -1.24 2.65
CA ALA A 136 -13.50 -0.92 3.63
C ALA A 136 -12.11 -0.94 3.00
N PHE A 137 -11.82 -1.97 2.21
CA PHE A 137 -10.55 -2.10 1.50
C PHE A 137 -10.33 -0.90 0.57
N VAL A 138 -11.31 -0.58 -0.25
CA VAL A 138 -11.21 0.54 -1.21
C VAL A 138 -10.97 1.86 -0.48
N ARG A 139 -11.64 2.09 0.65
CA ARG A 139 -11.44 3.31 1.45
C ARG A 139 -10.03 3.40 2.01
N PHE A 140 -9.49 2.30 2.52
CA PHE A 140 -8.12 2.29 3.05
C PHE A 140 -7.10 2.61 1.94
N ILE A 141 -7.29 2.02 0.77
CA ILE A 141 -6.35 2.22 -0.34
C ILE A 141 -6.45 3.64 -0.91
N ALA A 142 -7.64 4.23 -0.93
CA ALA A 142 -7.81 5.61 -1.36
C ALA A 142 -7.13 6.61 -0.43
N ARG A 143 -6.90 6.22 0.82
CA ARG A 143 -6.32 7.10 1.85
C ARG A 143 -4.84 6.87 2.11
N LEU A 144 -4.18 6.10 1.28
CA LEU A 144 -2.74 5.90 1.41
C LEU A 144 -2.02 7.24 1.37
N VAL A 145 -1.02 7.39 2.22
CA VAL A 145 -0.27 8.64 2.37
C VAL A 145 1.04 8.52 1.60
N ARG A 146 1.30 9.51 0.77
CA ARG A 146 2.57 9.58 0.05
C ARG A 146 3.63 10.22 0.96
N LEU A 147 4.76 9.54 1.05
CA LEU A 147 5.90 9.98 1.85
C LEU A 147 6.98 10.51 0.91
N ASP A 148 7.22 11.79 0.98
CA ASP A 148 8.24 12.42 0.13
C ASP A 148 9.50 12.77 0.92
#